data_d18a2b574e403d87df2030a15c8b89db
#
_entry.id   d18a2b574e403d87df2030a15c8b89db
#
_cell.length_a   1.000
_cell.length_b   1.000
_cell.length_c   1.000
_cell.angle_alpha   90.00
_cell.angle_beta   90.00
_cell.angle_gamma   90.00
#
_symmetry.space_group_name_H-M   'P 1'
#
loop_
_entity.id
_entity.type
_entity.pdbx_description
1 polymer ?
#
loop_
_entity_poly.entity_id
_entity_poly.type
_entity_poly.pdbx_seq_one_letter_code
_entity_poly.pdbx_strand_id
1 'polypeptide(L)'
;MERMEQFDVAIVGAGPTGLACGIELERRGLKPVLFDKGCVLNSLYHYPINLVFFTTPELLEIGDIPMTSLNEKPGRTEALKYYRRVADHYKLNIHQYERVLDFDGSDGHFTVRTEKTCYRAGKIILASGYYDIPNKLKVPGEDLDKVIHYYREAHPYYNQDVVVVGAKNSAAIGALELFWTGARVTMVVRGAGIDAGVKYWIKPNIENRIKCGEIKAYFQSTVKEIREHDVVIQTPDSEVAIKNDFVFAMTGYRPDFEFMAAHGIHLDPETSKPITDPQTLESERPGVYLAGVIVAGTHTNEIFIENGRFHGRLIAEAITQKLTEPQT
;
A
#
# COMPACT_ATOMS: atom_id res chain seq x y z
N MET A 1 -5.12 -31.53 -23.06
CA MET A 1 -5.47 -30.42 -22.12
C MET A 1 -4.55 -30.56 -20.95
N GLU A 2 -3.63 -29.61 -20.73
CA GLU A 2 -2.82 -29.57 -19.52
C GLU A 2 -3.75 -29.45 -18.30
N ARG A 3 -3.49 -30.27 -17.31
CA ARG A 3 -4.26 -30.27 -16.06
C ARG A 3 -3.96 -28.99 -15.30
N MET A 4 -4.94 -28.09 -15.17
CA MET A 4 -4.77 -26.87 -14.35
C MET A 4 -4.36 -27.26 -12.93
N GLU A 5 -3.35 -26.59 -12.38
CA GLU A 5 -2.93 -26.80 -11.01
C GLU A 5 -4.03 -26.33 -10.05
N GLN A 6 -4.21 -27.06 -8.94
CA GLN A 6 -5.31 -26.84 -8.02
C GLN A 6 -4.79 -26.58 -6.59
N PHE A 7 -5.37 -25.57 -5.96
CA PHE A 7 -5.09 -25.14 -4.60
C PHE A 7 -6.38 -25.04 -3.78
N ASP A 8 -6.27 -25.11 -2.46
CA ASP A 8 -7.42 -24.87 -1.59
C ASP A 8 -7.76 -23.39 -1.54
N VAL A 9 -6.73 -22.53 -1.52
CA VAL A 9 -6.90 -21.07 -1.44
C VAL A 9 -5.90 -20.36 -2.34
N ALA A 10 -6.36 -19.43 -3.15
CA ALA A 10 -5.53 -18.49 -3.91
C ALA A 10 -5.53 -17.12 -3.20
N ILE A 11 -4.34 -16.60 -2.94
CA ILE A 11 -4.11 -15.32 -2.26
C ILE A 11 -3.53 -14.32 -3.26
N VAL A 12 -4.20 -13.19 -3.47
CA VAL A 12 -3.76 -12.12 -4.37
C VAL A 12 -2.98 -11.08 -3.57
N GLY A 13 -1.66 -11.11 -3.68
CA GLY A 13 -0.70 -10.27 -2.96
C GLY A 13 0.16 -11.06 -1.98
N ALA A 14 1.48 -10.95 -2.12
CA ALA A 14 2.48 -11.54 -1.22
C ALA A 14 3.17 -10.47 -0.34
N GLY A 15 2.40 -9.48 0.12
CA GLY A 15 2.78 -8.55 1.17
C GLY A 15 2.66 -9.18 2.56
N PRO A 16 3.01 -8.46 3.64
CA PRO A 16 2.99 -9.01 5.00
C PRO A 16 1.67 -9.68 5.40
N THR A 17 0.53 -9.07 5.04
CA THR A 17 -0.79 -9.63 5.34
C THR A 17 -1.07 -10.89 4.51
N GLY A 18 -0.73 -10.90 3.21
CA GLY A 18 -0.87 -12.08 2.37
C GLY A 18 -0.01 -13.25 2.88
N LEU A 19 1.23 -12.97 3.30
CA LEU A 19 2.08 -13.98 3.95
C LEU A 19 1.45 -14.51 5.24
N ALA A 20 0.90 -13.61 6.08
CA ALA A 20 0.21 -14.03 7.31
C ALA A 20 -1.00 -14.93 7.00
N CYS A 21 -1.78 -14.64 5.96
CA CYS A 21 -2.86 -15.51 5.50
C CYS A 21 -2.33 -16.88 5.05
N GLY A 22 -1.29 -16.91 4.23
CA GLY A 22 -0.66 -18.16 3.77
C GLY A 22 -0.18 -19.03 4.93
N ILE A 23 0.49 -18.44 5.91
CA ILE A 23 0.98 -19.14 7.12
C ILE A 23 -0.17 -19.79 7.90
N GLU A 24 -1.23 -19.02 8.13
CA GLU A 24 -2.36 -19.52 8.93
C GLU A 24 -3.14 -20.63 8.23
N LEU A 25 -3.18 -20.62 6.90
CA LEU A 25 -3.76 -21.71 6.10
C LEU A 25 -2.88 -22.97 6.12
N GLU A 26 -1.56 -22.82 5.92
CA GLU A 26 -0.61 -23.95 6.01
C GLU A 26 -0.64 -24.63 7.38
N ARG A 27 -0.73 -23.87 8.47
CA ARG A 27 -0.88 -24.39 9.84
C ARG A 27 -2.12 -25.26 10.03
N ARG A 28 -3.15 -25.06 9.20
CA ARG A 28 -4.41 -25.82 9.21
C ARG A 28 -4.44 -26.92 8.16
N GLY A 29 -3.30 -27.20 7.50
CA GLY A 29 -3.17 -28.26 6.50
C GLY A 29 -3.81 -27.96 5.16
N LEU A 30 -4.17 -26.71 4.89
CA LEU A 30 -4.65 -26.25 3.58
C LEU A 30 -3.47 -25.92 2.66
N LYS A 31 -3.68 -25.98 1.36
CA LYS A 31 -2.68 -25.68 0.34
C LYS A 31 -2.91 -24.29 -0.27
N PRO A 32 -2.35 -23.21 0.30
CA PRO A 32 -2.44 -21.90 -0.30
C PRO A 32 -1.44 -21.73 -1.44
N VAL A 33 -1.78 -20.85 -2.39
CA VAL A 33 -0.85 -20.25 -3.35
C VAL A 33 -0.94 -18.74 -3.26
N LEU A 34 0.20 -18.05 -3.25
CA LEU A 34 0.24 -16.59 -3.24
C LEU A 34 0.72 -16.09 -4.59
N PHE A 35 0.02 -15.14 -5.17
CA PHE A 35 0.41 -14.48 -6.41
C PHE A 35 0.79 -13.03 -6.13
N ASP A 36 1.93 -12.60 -6.66
CA ASP A 36 2.31 -11.18 -6.63
C ASP A 36 2.75 -10.73 -8.04
N LYS A 37 2.28 -9.57 -8.46
CA LYS A 37 2.64 -8.97 -9.76
C LYS A 37 4.12 -8.58 -9.86
N GLY A 38 4.77 -8.40 -8.73
CA GLY A 38 6.18 -8.10 -8.61
C GLY A 38 6.92 -9.14 -7.77
N CYS A 39 7.94 -8.71 -7.06
CA CYS A 39 8.65 -9.57 -6.11
C CYS A 39 7.82 -9.77 -4.82
N VAL A 40 8.17 -10.78 -4.04
CA VAL A 40 7.63 -10.91 -2.68
C VAL A 40 7.85 -9.59 -1.91
N LEU A 41 6.80 -9.13 -1.20
CA LEU A 41 6.82 -7.84 -0.49
C LEU A 41 6.94 -6.62 -1.44
N ASN A 42 6.35 -6.70 -2.62
CA ASN A 42 6.52 -5.71 -3.67
C ASN A 42 6.25 -4.26 -3.20
N SER A 43 5.19 -4.02 -2.43
CA SER A 43 4.90 -2.69 -1.89
C SER A 43 6.01 -2.19 -0.96
N LEU A 44 6.51 -3.02 -0.04
CA LEU A 44 7.64 -2.68 0.83
C LEU A 44 8.94 -2.42 0.05
N TYR A 45 9.16 -3.18 -1.03
CA TYR A 45 10.30 -2.96 -1.92
C TYR A 45 10.24 -1.58 -2.59
N HIS A 46 9.07 -1.07 -2.88
CA HIS A 46 8.86 0.25 -3.49
C HIS A 46 8.77 1.40 -2.49
N TYR A 47 8.76 1.14 -1.18
CA TYR A 47 8.84 2.19 -0.17
C TYR A 47 10.19 2.93 -0.23
N PRO A 48 10.28 4.14 0.33
CA PRO A 48 11.54 4.89 0.40
C PRO A 48 12.69 4.04 0.94
N ILE A 49 13.89 4.18 0.34
CA ILE A 49 15.04 3.34 0.66
C ILE A 49 15.42 3.44 2.14
N ASN A 50 15.35 4.65 2.68
CA ASN A 50 15.69 4.96 4.07
C ASN A 50 14.48 4.93 5.01
N LEU A 51 13.37 4.31 4.59
CA LEU A 51 12.18 4.23 5.44
C LEU A 51 12.49 3.52 6.76
N VAL A 52 12.07 4.16 7.84
CA VAL A 52 11.99 3.59 9.18
C VAL A 52 10.51 3.45 9.55
N PHE A 53 10.11 2.27 10.00
CA PHE A 53 8.73 2.02 10.43
C PHE A 53 8.36 2.90 11.62
N PHE A 54 7.07 3.17 11.79
CA PHE A 54 6.61 3.99 12.91
C PHE A 54 6.43 3.20 14.21
N THR A 55 6.60 1.89 14.14
CA THR A 55 6.35 0.94 15.22
C THR A 55 7.58 0.08 15.53
N THR A 56 7.53 -0.64 16.64
CA THR A 56 8.59 -1.56 17.08
C THR A 56 8.52 -2.90 16.33
N PRO A 57 9.61 -3.69 16.31
CA PRO A 57 9.67 -4.97 15.59
C PRO A 57 8.54 -5.95 15.97
N GLU A 58 8.21 -6.04 17.25
CA GLU A 58 7.24 -7.00 17.80
C GLU A 58 5.83 -6.82 17.18
N LEU A 59 5.49 -5.58 16.84
CA LEU A 59 4.20 -5.27 16.21
C LEU A 59 4.16 -5.60 14.71
N LEU A 60 5.32 -5.86 14.10
CA LEU A 60 5.43 -6.26 12.69
C LEU A 60 5.57 -7.78 12.52
N GLU A 61 5.69 -8.54 13.60
CA GLU A 61 5.87 -9.99 13.57
C GLU A 61 4.67 -10.71 12.98
N ILE A 62 4.95 -11.75 12.18
CA ILE A 62 3.96 -12.70 11.66
C ILE A 62 4.44 -14.13 11.88
N GLY A 63 3.51 -15.07 11.99
CA GLY A 63 3.83 -16.50 12.07
C GLY A 63 4.62 -16.90 13.31
N ASP A 64 4.47 -16.17 14.43
CA ASP A 64 5.18 -16.42 15.70
C ASP A 64 6.71 -16.46 15.56
N ILE A 65 7.27 -15.81 14.53
CA ILE A 65 8.70 -15.68 14.35
C ILE A 65 9.13 -14.29 14.83
N PRO A 66 10.05 -14.21 15.82
CA PRO A 66 10.53 -12.94 16.33
C PRO A 66 11.26 -12.11 15.26
N MET A 67 10.98 -10.81 15.23
CA MET A 67 11.70 -9.85 14.41
C MET A 67 12.74 -9.12 15.27
N THR A 68 14.02 -9.24 14.90
CA THR A 68 15.10 -8.49 15.54
C THR A 68 15.48 -7.30 14.69
N SER A 69 15.78 -6.17 15.33
CA SER A 69 16.25 -4.95 14.68
C SER A 69 17.42 -4.37 15.47
N LEU A 70 18.31 -3.66 14.78
CA LEU A 70 19.41 -2.93 15.41
C LEU A 70 18.92 -1.70 16.18
N ASN A 71 17.80 -1.11 15.75
CA ASN A 71 17.22 0.08 16.32
C ASN A 71 15.85 -0.24 16.94
N GLU A 72 15.36 0.66 17.77
CA GLU A 72 14.01 0.57 18.35
C GLU A 72 12.92 0.37 17.28
N LYS A 73 13.12 0.98 16.12
CA LYS A 73 12.20 0.88 14.97
C LYS A 73 12.95 0.33 13.78
N PRO A 74 12.45 -0.76 13.16
CA PRO A 74 13.14 -1.39 12.05
C PRO A 74 13.09 -0.55 10.78
N GLY A 75 14.14 -0.69 9.97
CA GLY A 75 14.18 -0.10 8.65
C GLY A 75 13.55 -1.00 7.58
N ARG A 76 13.30 -0.43 6.40
CA ARG A 76 12.79 -1.15 5.22
C ARG A 76 13.60 -2.42 4.91
N THR A 77 14.93 -2.32 4.92
CA THR A 77 15.80 -3.46 4.58
C THR A 77 15.69 -4.61 5.60
N GLU A 78 15.53 -4.29 6.88
CA GLU A 78 15.32 -5.29 7.93
C GLU A 78 13.99 -6.00 7.75
N ALA A 79 12.92 -5.25 7.46
CA ALA A 79 11.59 -5.82 7.20
C ALA A 79 11.59 -6.74 5.96
N LEU A 80 12.22 -6.32 4.85
CA LEU A 80 12.35 -7.16 3.66
C LEU A 80 13.09 -8.47 3.94
N LYS A 81 14.15 -8.43 4.74
CA LYS A 81 14.90 -9.65 5.15
C LYS A 81 14.06 -10.53 6.06
N TYR A 82 13.38 -9.93 7.02
CA TYR A 82 12.53 -10.63 7.98
C TYR A 82 11.41 -11.40 7.29
N TYR A 83 10.54 -10.71 6.53
CA TYR A 83 9.40 -11.36 5.89
C TYR A 83 9.79 -12.42 4.85
N ARG A 84 10.90 -12.24 4.12
CA ARG A 84 11.44 -13.28 3.24
C ARG A 84 11.82 -14.54 4.02
N ARG A 85 12.52 -14.39 5.16
CA ARG A 85 12.87 -15.52 6.02
C ARG A 85 11.65 -16.22 6.61
N VAL A 86 10.60 -15.46 6.94
CA VAL A 86 9.34 -16.04 7.38
C VAL A 86 8.69 -16.85 6.27
N ALA A 87 8.64 -16.33 5.05
CA ALA A 87 8.12 -17.06 3.89
C ALA A 87 8.90 -18.36 3.62
N ASP A 88 10.24 -18.30 3.69
CA ASP A 88 11.11 -19.48 3.54
C ASP A 88 10.89 -20.52 4.65
N HIS A 89 10.74 -20.06 5.90
CA HIS A 89 10.51 -20.95 7.06
C HIS A 89 9.22 -21.77 6.89
N TYR A 90 8.16 -21.13 6.45
CA TYR A 90 6.87 -21.79 6.19
C TYR A 90 6.79 -22.44 4.81
N LYS A 91 7.82 -22.32 3.98
CA LYS A 91 7.87 -22.84 2.59
C LYS A 91 6.65 -22.44 1.77
N LEU A 92 6.22 -21.19 1.95
CA LEU A 92 5.02 -20.69 1.25
C LEU A 92 5.19 -20.78 -0.26
N ASN A 93 4.17 -21.27 -0.95
CA ASN A 93 4.13 -21.33 -2.41
C ASN A 93 3.81 -19.92 -2.96
N ILE A 94 4.83 -19.18 -3.40
CA ILE A 94 4.72 -17.80 -3.87
C ILE A 94 5.12 -17.70 -5.33
N HIS A 95 4.17 -17.33 -6.18
CA HIS A 95 4.37 -17.02 -7.58
C HIS A 95 4.66 -15.52 -7.75
N GLN A 96 5.93 -15.20 -7.83
CA GLN A 96 6.40 -13.83 -8.06
C GLN A 96 6.34 -13.47 -9.56
N TYR A 97 6.20 -12.15 -9.84
CA TYR A 97 6.09 -11.64 -11.21
C TYR A 97 4.99 -12.38 -11.98
N GLU A 98 3.86 -12.57 -11.29
CA GLU A 98 2.68 -13.24 -11.82
C GLU A 98 1.41 -12.53 -11.32
N ARG A 99 0.96 -11.59 -12.14
CA ARG A 99 -0.24 -10.80 -11.86
C ARG A 99 -1.49 -11.66 -12.05
N VAL A 100 -2.37 -11.65 -11.04
CA VAL A 100 -3.75 -12.10 -11.22
C VAL A 100 -4.50 -11.03 -12.01
N LEU A 101 -5.04 -11.43 -13.15
CA LEU A 101 -5.81 -10.56 -14.05
C LEU A 101 -7.29 -10.61 -13.71
N ASP A 102 -7.75 -11.81 -13.30
CA ASP A 102 -9.17 -12.09 -13.15
C ASP A 102 -9.38 -13.37 -12.34
N PHE A 103 -10.53 -13.51 -11.72
CA PHE A 103 -11.02 -14.78 -11.18
C PHE A 103 -12.53 -14.89 -11.34
N ASP A 104 -12.99 -16.07 -11.71
CA ASP A 104 -14.41 -16.36 -11.93
C ASP A 104 -14.80 -17.70 -11.30
N GLY A 105 -16.11 -17.94 -11.18
CA GLY A 105 -16.67 -19.13 -10.56
C GLY A 105 -17.39 -18.83 -9.25
N SER A 106 -17.61 -19.88 -8.48
CA SER A 106 -18.33 -19.86 -7.21
C SER A 106 -17.51 -20.50 -6.10
N ASP A 107 -18.00 -20.39 -4.88
CA ASP A 107 -17.40 -21.00 -3.70
C ASP A 107 -17.08 -22.49 -3.93
N GLY A 108 -15.85 -22.88 -3.62
CA GLY A 108 -15.30 -24.21 -3.88
C GLY A 108 -14.76 -24.42 -5.31
N HIS A 109 -15.07 -23.56 -6.29
CA HIS A 109 -14.82 -23.79 -7.71
C HIS A 109 -14.40 -22.52 -8.46
N PHE A 110 -13.40 -21.80 -7.95
CA PHE A 110 -12.84 -20.64 -8.66
C PHE A 110 -11.81 -21.05 -9.71
N THR A 111 -11.80 -20.31 -10.81
CA THR A 111 -10.71 -20.29 -11.80
C THR A 111 -10.00 -18.93 -11.68
N VAL A 112 -8.71 -18.96 -11.37
CA VAL A 112 -7.86 -17.78 -11.27
C VAL A 112 -7.02 -17.66 -12.53
N ARG A 113 -7.16 -16.57 -13.26
CA ARG A 113 -6.39 -16.29 -14.47
C ARG A 113 -5.28 -15.29 -14.16
N THR A 114 -4.05 -15.68 -14.46
CA THR A 114 -2.87 -14.83 -14.34
C THR A 114 -2.33 -14.40 -15.69
N GLU A 115 -1.28 -13.59 -15.71
CA GLU A 115 -0.55 -13.25 -16.95
C GLU A 115 0.12 -14.47 -17.59
N LYS A 116 0.35 -15.56 -16.83
CA LYS A 116 1.06 -16.74 -17.31
C LYS A 116 0.13 -17.91 -17.67
N THR A 117 -0.84 -18.21 -16.81
CA THR A 117 -1.73 -19.37 -16.98
C THR A 117 -2.98 -19.26 -16.11
N CYS A 118 -3.77 -20.34 -16.06
CA CYS A 118 -4.96 -20.46 -15.21
C CYS A 118 -4.76 -21.51 -14.13
N TYR A 119 -5.32 -21.25 -12.97
CA TYR A 119 -5.30 -22.14 -11.79
C TYR A 119 -6.72 -22.38 -11.27
N ARG A 120 -6.89 -23.45 -10.50
CA ARG A 120 -8.13 -23.70 -9.75
C ARG A 120 -7.90 -23.42 -8.28
N ALA A 121 -8.89 -22.81 -7.63
CA ALA A 121 -8.86 -22.56 -6.20
C ALA A 121 -10.24 -22.81 -5.58
N GLY A 122 -10.24 -23.32 -4.34
CA GLY A 122 -11.47 -23.45 -3.56
C GLY A 122 -11.97 -22.12 -3.02
N LYS A 123 -11.06 -21.24 -2.60
CA LYS A 123 -11.33 -19.92 -2.01
C LYS A 123 -10.36 -18.88 -2.58
N ILE A 124 -10.75 -17.60 -2.48
CA ILE A 124 -9.95 -16.45 -2.87
C ILE A 124 -9.72 -15.55 -1.66
N ILE A 125 -8.49 -15.09 -1.45
CA ILE A 125 -8.18 -14.02 -0.49
C ILE A 125 -7.56 -12.86 -1.26
N LEU A 126 -8.16 -11.69 -1.20
CA LEU A 126 -7.58 -10.46 -1.71
C LEU A 126 -6.76 -9.80 -0.61
N ALA A 127 -5.44 -9.69 -0.82
CA ALA A 127 -4.48 -9.03 0.07
C ALA A 127 -3.57 -8.07 -0.72
N SER A 128 -4.13 -7.44 -1.77
CA SER A 128 -3.41 -6.67 -2.78
C SER A 128 -2.81 -5.35 -2.28
N GLY A 129 -3.23 -4.87 -1.09
CA GLY A 129 -2.74 -3.62 -0.52
C GLY A 129 -3.29 -2.38 -1.23
N TYR A 130 -2.59 -1.24 -1.07
CA TYR A 130 -3.06 0.06 -1.59
C TYR A 130 -1.97 0.88 -2.28
N TYR A 131 -0.72 0.46 -2.21
CA TYR A 131 0.43 1.29 -2.61
C TYR A 131 0.62 1.38 -4.13
N ASP A 132 -0.09 0.58 -4.90
CA ASP A 132 0.14 0.46 -6.34
C ASP A 132 -0.57 1.54 -7.18
N ILE A 133 -1.60 2.20 -6.63
CA ILE A 133 -2.42 3.18 -7.35
C ILE A 133 -2.33 4.53 -6.66
N PRO A 134 -1.54 5.47 -7.19
CA PRO A 134 -1.45 6.81 -6.63
C PRO A 134 -2.71 7.62 -6.91
N ASN A 135 -3.09 8.45 -5.96
CA ASN A 135 -4.13 9.44 -6.18
C ASN A 135 -3.59 10.53 -7.12
N LYS A 136 -4.10 10.58 -8.33
CA LYS A 136 -3.69 11.55 -9.36
C LYS A 136 -4.12 12.98 -9.00
N LEU A 137 -3.30 13.96 -9.39
CA LEU A 137 -3.63 15.39 -9.29
C LEU A 137 -4.73 15.78 -10.28
N LYS A 138 -4.78 15.09 -11.42
CA LYS A 138 -5.71 15.33 -12.53
C LYS A 138 -5.57 16.74 -13.12
N VAL A 139 -4.33 17.16 -13.31
CA VAL A 139 -3.97 18.46 -13.89
C VAL A 139 -3.15 18.28 -15.17
N PRO A 140 -3.17 19.25 -16.09
CA PRO A 140 -2.30 19.25 -17.25
C PRO A 140 -0.82 19.10 -16.84
N GLY A 141 -0.07 18.26 -17.54
CA GLY A 141 1.35 18.00 -17.29
C GLY A 141 1.63 17.03 -16.14
N GLU A 142 0.63 16.38 -15.54
CA GLU A 142 0.87 15.38 -14.50
C GLU A 142 1.65 14.15 -15.01
N ASP A 143 1.59 13.87 -16.31
CA ASP A 143 2.27 12.72 -16.92
C ASP A 143 3.68 13.05 -17.44
N LEU A 144 4.22 14.24 -17.15
CA LEU A 144 5.62 14.59 -17.44
C LEU A 144 6.59 13.75 -16.59
N ASP A 145 7.71 13.34 -17.14
CA ASP A 145 8.74 12.49 -16.47
C ASP A 145 9.27 13.08 -15.16
N LYS A 146 9.19 14.40 -15.00
CA LYS A 146 9.57 15.08 -13.75
C LYS A 146 8.57 14.94 -12.61
N VAL A 147 7.38 14.35 -12.85
CA VAL A 147 6.34 14.14 -11.84
C VAL A 147 6.49 12.77 -11.21
N ILE A 148 6.71 12.75 -9.89
CA ILE A 148 7.08 11.58 -9.13
C ILE A 148 5.96 11.29 -8.13
N HIS A 149 5.29 10.14 -8.27
CA HIS A 149 4.29 9.67 -7.31
C HIS A 149 4.89 8.76 -6.23
N TYR A 150 6.06 8.17 -6.48
CA TYR A 150 6.73 7.24 -5.58
C TYR A 150 8.09 7.80 -5.17
N TYR A 151 8.13 8.49 -4.03
CA TYR A 151 9.38 8.97 -3.47
C TYR A 151 10.27 7.79 -3.04
N ARG A 152 11.53 7.80 -3.45
CA ARG A 152 12.51 6.75 -3.12
C ARG A 152 13.62 7.24 -2.21
N GLU A 153 14.30 8.32 -2.59
CA GLU A 153 15.43 8.92 -1.89
C GLU A 153 15.65 10.36 -2.34
N ALA A 154 16.40 11.13 -1.55
CA ALA A 154 16.60 12.55 -1.81
C ALA A 154 17.85 12.87 -2.65
N HIS A 155 18.85 11.97 -2.68
CA HIS A 155 20.16 12.26 -3.26
C HIS A 155 20.15 12.80 -4.71
N PRO A 156 19.32 12.25 -5.64
CA PRO A 156 19.28 12.73 -7.02
C PRO A 156 18.82 14.19 -7.19
N TYR A 157 18.22 14.76 -6.15
CA TYR A 157 17.58 16.08 -6.19
C TYR A 157 18.43 17.18 -5.49
N TYR A 158 19.71 16.88 -5.21
CA TYR A 158 20.64 17.87 -4.68
C TYR A 158 20.70 19.11 -5.60
N ASN A 159 20.55 20.30 -5.01
CA ASN A 159 20.58 21.59 -5.71
C ASN A 159 19.50 21.76 -6.80
N GLN A 160 18.37 21.02 -6.72
CA GLN A 160 17.23 21.16 -7.63
C GLN A 160 16.11 21.99 -7.00
N ASP A 161 15.25 22.60 -7.83
CA ASP A 161 14.02 23.27 -7.44
C ASP A 161 12.89 22.22 -7.43
N VAL A 162 12.41 21.83 -6.24
CA VAL A 162 11.45 20.75 -6.10
C VAL A 162 10.13 21.24 -5.49
N VAL A 163 9.03 20.75 -6.03
CA VAL A 163 7.68 20.95 -5.48
C VAL A 163 7.20 19.65 -4.83
N VAL A 164 6.76 19.71 -3.58
CA VAL A 164 6.13 18.60 -2.86
C VAL A 164 4.65 18.93 -2.66
N VAL A 165 3.76 18.14 -3.27
CA VAL A 165 2.30 18.31 -3.15
C VAL A 165 1.77 17.36 -2.10
N GLY A 166 1.22 17.90 -1.02
CA GLY A 166 0.66 17.11 0.10
C GLY A 166 1.04 17.66 1.46
N ALA A 167 0.40 17.15 2.51
CA ALA A 167 0.59 17.64 3.89
C ALA A 167 0.66 16.52 4.93
N LYS A 168 0.56 15.23 4.54
CA LYS A 168 0.60 14.08 5.44
C LYS A 168 2.04 13.56 5.62
N ASN A 169 2.21 12.44 6.33
CA ASN A 169 3.52 11.91 6.70
C ASN A 169 4.50 11.80 5.52
N SER A 170 4.10 11.20 4.40
CA SER A 170 4.99 11.02 3.24
C SER A 170 5.47 12.35 2.66
N ALA A 171 4.59 13.34 2.57
CA ALA A 171 4.96 14.68 2.08
C ALA A 171 5.89 15.39 3.05
N ALA A 172 5.61 15.34 4.36
CA ALA A 172 6.44 15.98 5.37
C ALA A 172 7.85 15.36 5.46
N ILE A 173 7.92 14.02 5.45
CA ILE A 173 9.20 13.29 5.47
C ILE A 173 9.99 13.58 4.20
N GLY A 174 9.37 13.41 3.03
CA GLY A 174 10.04 13.66 1.75
C GLY A 174 10.53 15.10 1.62
N ALA A 175 9.73 16.09 2.04
CA ALA A 175 10.14 17.50 2.04
C ALA A 175 11.35 17.75 2.93
N LEU A 176 11.38 17.16 4.14
CA LEU A 176 12.51 17.27 5.06
C LEU A 176 13.78 16.59 4.51
N GLU A 177 13.68 15.38 3.98
CA GLU A 177 14.83 14.67 3.41
C GLU A 177 15.41 15.42 2.20
N LEU A 178 14.55 15.92 1.31
CA LEU A 178 14.95 16.75 0.17
C LEU A 178 15.66 18.03 0.63
N PHE A 179 15.10 18.72 1.63
CA PHE A 179 15.70 19.92 2.20
C PHE A 179 17.09 19.64 2.80
N TRP A 180 17.23 18.60 3.62
CA TRP A 180 18.52 18.25 4.22
C TRP A 180 19.57 17.80 3.21
N THR A 181 19.13 17.29 2.07
CA THR A 181 20.02 16.94 0.96
C THR A 181 20.43 18.17 0.15
N GLY A 182 19.84 19.35 0.39
CA GLY A 182 20.18 20.61 -0.27
C GLY A 182 19.31 20.96 -1.47
N ALA A 183 18.14 20.33 -1.63
CA ALA A 183 17.14 20.77 -2.58
C ALA A 183 16.43 22.05 -2.09
N ARG A 184 16.01 22.89 -3.03
CA ARG A 184 15.15 24.06 -2.74
C ARG A 184 13.70 23.62 -2.79
N VAL A 185 13.13 23.37 -1.60
CA VAL A 185 11.82 22.75 -1.44
C VAL A 185 10.71 23.80 -1.37
N THR A 186 9.66 23.61 -2.17
CA THR A 186 8.38 24.30 -2.05
C THR A 186 7.27 23.31 -1.84
N MET A 187 6.47 23.48 -0.79
CA MET A 187 5.29 22.65 -0.54
C MET A 187 4.02 23.32 -1.08
N VAL A 188 3.13 22.52 -1.68
CA VAL A 188 1.77 22.96 -2.07
C VAL A 188 0.77 22.13 -1.28
N VAL A 189 0.00 22.80 -0.44
CA VAL A 189 -0.88 22.18 0.56
C VAL A 189 -2.30 22.70 0.41
N ARG A 190 -3.24 21.81 0.13
CA ARG A 190 -4.67 22.14 -0.04
C ARG A 190 -5.31 22.64 1.25
N GLY A 191 -4.87 22.15 2.40
CA GLY A 191 -5.36 22.57 3.71
C GLY A 191 -4.68 23.85 4.22
N ALA A 192 -5.11 24.33 5.39
CA ALA A 192 -4.58 25.52 6.02
C ALA A 192 -3.21 25.31 6.72
N GLY A 193 -2.71 24.09 6.75
CA GLY A 193 -1.44 23.73 7.40
C GLY A 193 -1.03 22.29 7.19
N ILE A 194 0.01 21.87 7.86
CA ILE A 194 0.47 20.49 7.93
C ILE A 194 -0.57 19.65 8.68
N ASP A 195 -0.90 18.48 8.14
CA ASP A 195 -1.95 17.60 8.65
C ASP A 195 -1.72 17.23 10.14
N ALA A 196 -2.81 17.19 10.91
CA ALA A 196 -2.75 16.86 12.34
C ALA A 196 -2.25 15.42 12.59
N GLY A 197 -2.46 14.51 11.65
CA GLY A 197 -2.01 13.12 11.72
C GLY A 197 -0.52 12.90 11.39
N VAL A 198 0.24 13.96 11.08
CA VAL A 198 1.70 13.85 10.95
C VAL A 198 2.29 13.53 12.31
N LYS A 199 3.17 12.53 12.35
CA LYS A 199 3.78 12.02 13.58
C LYS A 199 4.42 13.15 14.41
N TYR A 200 4.21 13.11 15.72
CA TYR A 200 4.62 14.18 16.65
C TYR A 200 6.13 14.47 16.64
N TRP A 201 6.96 13.52 16.22
CA TRP A 201 8.42 13.73 16.10
C TRP A 201 8.84 14.29 14.72
N ILE A 202 7.94 14.33 13.73
CA ILE A 202 8.17 14.87 12.38
C ILE A 202 7.59 16.28 12.29
N LYS A 203 6.34 16.45 12.75
CA LYS A 203 5.56 17.67 12.58
C LYS A 203 6.27 18.95 13.06
N PRO A 204 6.87 19.01 14.26
CA PRO A 204 7.57 20.23 14.71
C PRO A 204 8.72 20.62 13.79
N ASN A 205 9.41 19.65 13.19
CA ASN A 205 10.55 19.93 12.33
C ASN A 205 10.11 20.59 11.01
N ILE A 206 9.13 19.99 10.32
CA ILE A 206 8.63 20.57 9.06
C ILE A 206 8.01 21.96 9.28
N GLU A 207 7.22 22.14 10.36
CA GLU A 207 6.61 23.43 10.70
C GLU A 207 7.66 24.50 11.01
N ASN A 208 8.75 24.15 11.72
CA ASN A 208 9.84 25.06 12.01
C ASN A 208 10.58 25.48 10.72
N ARG A 209 10.88 24.54 9.79
CA ARG A 209 11.53 24.87 8.50
C ARG A 209 10.66 25.81 7.66
N ILE A 210 9.35 25.62 7.67
CA ILE A 210 8.40 26.51 6.98
C ILE A 210 8.38 27.88 7.66
N LYS A 211 8.27 27.93 8.97
CA LYS A 211 8.26 29.18 9.75
C LYS A 211 9.53 30.00 9.58
N CYS A 212 10.68 29.35 9.49
CA CYS A 212 11.97 30.02 9.24
C CYS A 212 12.21 30.39 7.75
N GLY A 213 11.29 30.04 6.85
CA GLY A 213 11.43 30.31 5.42
C GLY A 213 12.44 29.42 4.69
N GLU A 214 12.93 28.36 5.34
CA GLU A 214 13.88 27.41 4.76
C GLU A 214 13.19 26.44 3.80
N ILE A 215 11.92 26.11 4.06
CA ILE A 215 11.01 25.44 3.13
C ILE A 215 9.86 26.40 2.84
N LYS A 216 9.63 26.73 1.57
CA LYS A 216 8.49 27.54 1.16
C LYS A 216 7.22 26.70 1.23
N ALA A 217 6.08 27.29 1.62
CA ALA A 217 4.79 26.60 1.61
C ALA A 217 3.66 27.51 1.14
N TYR A 218 2.87 26.99 0.20
CA TYR A 218 1.60 27.58 -0.23
C TYR A 218 0.47 26.77 0.38
N PHE A 219 -0.14 27.31 1.43
CA PHE A 219 -1.33 26.72 2.07
C PHE A 219 -2.61 27.14 1.35
N GLN A 220 -3.70 26.38 1.58
CA GLN A 220 -5.00 26.57 0.91
C GLN A 220 -4.85 26.68 -0.63
N SER A 221 -3.87 25.95 -1.17
CA SER A 221 -3.43 26.07 -2.55
C SER A 221 -3.37 24.71 -3.24
N THR A 222 -3.57 24.72 -4.55
CA THR A 222 -3.51 23.52 -5.37
C THR A 222 -2.61 23.75 -6.59
N VAL A 223 -2.04 22.66 -7.12
CA VAL A 223 -1.40 22.69 -8.42
C VAL A 223 -2.50 22.83 -9.47
N LYS A 224 -2.35 23.78 -10.40
CA LYS A 224 -3.24 23.99 -11.54
C LYS A 224 -2.70 23.36 -12.81
N GLU A 225 -1.41 23.48 -13.04
CA GLU A 225 -0.73 23.00 -14.24
C GLU A 225 0.75 22.73 -13.93
N ILE A 226 1.31 21.71 -14.53
CA ILE A 226 2.75 21.40 -14.48
C ILE A 226 3.29 21.56 -15.89
N ARG A 227 4.31 22.40 -16.05
CA ARG A 227 4.99 22.65 -17.31
C ARG A 227 6.43 22.14 -17.25
N GLU A 228 7.14 22.17 -18.35
CA GLU A 228 8.49 21.65 -18.44
C GLU A 228 9.45 22.28 -17.42
N HIS A 229 9.36 23.59 -17.20
CA HIS A 229 10.30 24.32 -16.34
C HIS A 229 9.64 25.05 -15.15
N ASP A 230 8.34 25.00 -15.03
CA ASP A 230 7.60 25.65 -13.94
C ASP A 230 6.34 24.85 -13.52
N VAL A 231 5.78 25.24 -12.38
CA VAL A 231 4.49 24.77 -11.88
C VAL A 231 3.62 25.98 -11.59
N VAL A 232 2.39 25.95 -12.11
CA VAL A 232 1.38 26.96 -11.81
C VAL A 232 0.57 26.51 -10.61
N ILE A 233 0.57 27.34 -9.58
CA ILE A 233 -0.12 27.12 -8.31
C ILE A 233 -1.31 28.08 -8.24
N GLN A 234 -2.49 27.54 -7.98
CA GLN A 234 -3.66 28.31 -7.60
C GLN A 234 -3.62 28.56 -6.10
N THR A 235 -3.43 29.79 -5.71
CA THR A 235 -3.57 30.26 -4.32
C THR A 235 -4.96 30.85 -4.10
N PRO A 236 -5.38 31.16 -2.86
CA PRO A 236 -6.67 31.84 -2.62
C PRO A 236 -6.83 33.16 -3.38
N ASP A 237 -5.74 33.91 -3.54
CA ASP A 237 -5.80 35.27 -4.07
C ASP A 237 -5.38 35.39 -5.54
N SER A 238 -4.55 34.46 -6.05
CA SER A 238 -3.93 34.59 -7.36
C SER A 238 -3.38 33.27 -7.89
N GLU A 239 -2.96 33.29 -9.15
CA GLU A 239 -2.12 32.24 -9.74
C GLU A 239 -0.66 32.64 -9.66
N VAL A 240 0.19 31.71 -9.25
CA VAL A 240 1.64 31.92 -9.14
C VAL A 240 2.37 30.84 -9.92
N ALA A 241 3.20 31.25 -10.87
CA ALA A 241 4.12 30.32 -11.54
C ALA A 241 5.48 30.32 -10.81
N ILE A 242 5.95 29.15 -10.45
CA ILE A 242 7.26 28.98 -9.80
C ILE A 242 8.15 28.06 -10.63
N LYS A 243 9.44 28.40 -10.72
CA LYS A 243 10.44 27.54 -11.34
C LYS A 243 10.47 26.17 -10.66
N ASN A 244 10.60 25.11 -11.43
CA ASN A 244 10.55 23.76 -10.92
C ASN A 244 11.27 22.77 -11.82
N ASP A 245 12.10 21.92 -11.22
CA ASP A 245 12.80 20.82 -11.89
C ASP A 245 12.06 19.49 -11.67
N PHE A 246 11.48 19.25 -10.46
CA PHE A 246 10.77 18.02 -10.14
C PHE A 246 9.53 18.28 -9.28
N VAL A 247 8.50 17.47 -9.48
CA VAL A 247 7.25 17.49 -8.69
C VAL A 247 7.06 16.15 -7.97
N PHE A 248 6.97 16.18 -6.67
CA PHE A 248 6.60 15.03 -5.84
C PHE A 248 5.11 15.09 -5.48
N ALA A 249 4.29 14.33 -6.19
CA ALA A 249 2.85 14.25 -5.94
C ALA A 249 2.57 13.26 -4.80
N MET A 250 2.79 13.73 -3.54
CA MET A 250 2.60 12.93 -2.32
C MET A 250 1.15 12.96 -1.84
N THR A 251 0.25 12.65 -2.74
CA THR A 251 -1.22 12.73 -2.58
C THR A 251 -1.84 11.48 -1.97
N GLY A 252 -1.01 10.49 -1.66
CA GLY A 252 -1.43 9.20 -1.13
C GLY A 252 -1.78 8.20 -2.23
N TYR A 253 -2.22 7.02 -1.78
CA TYR A 253 -2.52 5.88 -2.63
C TYR A 253 -3.86 5.29 -2.24
N ARG A 254 -4.43 4.44 -3.09
CA ARG A 254 -5.70 3.77 -2.86
C ARG A 254 -5.66 2.30 -3.28
N PRO A 255 -6.50 1.45 -2.66
CA PRO A 255 -6.76 0.10 -3.16
C PRO A 255 -7.29 0.10 -4.60
N ASP A 256 -7.18 -1.04 -5.27
CA ASP A 256 -7.79 -1.26 -6.58
C ASP A 256 -9.29 -1.54 -6.43
N PHE A 257 -10.05 -0.46 -6.28
CA PHE A 257 -11.50 -0.52 -6.15
C PHE A 257 -12.18 -1.06 -7.41
N GLU A 258 -11.62 -0.75 -8.57
CA GLU A 258 -12.13 -1.20 -9.86
C GLU A 258 -12.01 -2.73 -9.97
N PHE A 259 -10.89 -3.30 -9.54
CA PHE A 259 -10.71 -4.75 -9.51
C PHE A 259 -11.71 -5.41 -8.55
N MET A 260 -11.88 -4.87 -7.34
CA MET A 260 -12.84 -5.42 -6.38
C MET A 260 -14.28 -5.38 -6.92
N ALA A 261 -14.72 -4.24 -7.46
CA ALA A 261 -16.05 -4.08 -8.01
C ALA A 261 -16.31 -5.00 -9.22
N ALA A 262 -15.34 -5.14 -10.12
CA ALA A 262 -15.43 -6.04 -11.27
C ALA A 262 -15.59 -7.52 -10.86
N HIS A 263 -15.15 -7.88 -9.66
CA HIS A 263 -15.28 -9.23 -9.10
C HIS A 263 -16.46 -9.41 -8.14
N GLY A 264 -17.45 -8.51 -8.19
CA GLY A 264 -18.69 -8.63 -7.42
C GLY A 264 -18.55 -8.33 -5.93
N ILE A 265 -17.52 -7.58 -5.55
CA ILE A 265 -17.35 -7.08 -4.17
C ILE A 265 -17.99 -5.70 -4.11
N HIS A 266 -19.03 -5.56 -3.31
CA HIS A 266 -19.70 -4.28 -3.13
C HIS A 266 -18.89 -3.36 -2.22
N LEU A 267 -18.83 -2.10 -2.61
CA LEU A 267 -18.11 -1.05 -1.89
C LEU A 267 -19.11 -0.04 -1.34
N ASP A 268 -18.91 0.39 -0.11
CA ASP A 268 -19.64 1.51 0.46
C ASP A 268 -19.41 2.78 -0.39
N PRO A 269 -20.48 3.47 -0.82
CA PRO A 269 -20.36 4.57 -1.77
C PRO A 269 -19.61 5.80 -1.24
N GLU A 270 -19.54 6.00 0.08
CA GLU A 270 -18.86 7.16 0.68
C GLU A 270 -17.40 6.86 1.01
N THR A 271 -17.14 5.70 1.59
CA THR A 271 -15.83 5.32 2.12
C THR A 271 -15.06 4.36 1.21
N SER A 272 -15.73 3.79 0.21
CA SER A 272 -15.21 2.69 -0.62
C SER A 272 -14.74 1.48 0.22
N LYS A 273 -15.22 1.34 1.45
CA LYS A 273 -14.96 0.14 2.26
C LYS A 273 -15.72 -1.03 1.64
N PRO A 274 -15.04 -2.16 1.39
CA PRO A 274 -15.73 -3.36 0.93
C PRO A 274 -16.68 -3.86 2.02
N ILE A 275 -17.87 -4.30 1.61
CA ILE A 275 -18.84 -4.90 2.53
C ILE A 275 -18.34 -6.31 2.85
N THR A 276 -18.03 -6.55 4.11
CA THR A 276 -17.51 -7.82 4.61
C THR A 276 -18.13 -8.16 5.96
N ASP A 277 -18.23 -9.44 6.24
CA ASP A 277 -18.50 -9.90 7.60
C ASP A 277 -17.31 -9.54 8.50
N PRO A 278 -17.51 -8.81 9.61
CA PRO A 278 -16.42 -8.34 10.46
C PRO A 278 -15.72 -9.45 11.25
N GLN A 279 -16.34 -10.64 11.39
CA GLN A 279 -15.77 -11.77 12.11
C GLN A 279 -14.93 -12.68 11.21
N THR A 280 -15.31 -12.79 9.94
CA THR A 280 -14.69 -13.71 8.98
C THR A 280 -13.91 -13.00 7.89
N LEU A 281 -14.16 -11.70 7.65
CA LEU A 281 -13.66 -10.90 6.54
C LEU A 281 -14.07 -11.47 5.17
N GLU A 282 -15.13 -12.30 5.12
CA GLU A 282 -15.72 -12.73 3.86
C GLU A 282 -16.57 -11.63 3.27
N SER A 283 -16.45 -11.44 1.95
CA SER A 283 -17.29 -10.50 1.23
C SER A 283 -18.70 -11.06 1.00
N GLU A 284 -19.60 -10.28 0.43
CA GLU A 284 -20.92 -10.75 0.00
C GLU A 284 -20.87 -11.80 -1.12
N ARG A 285 -19.72 -11.90 -1.83
CA ARG A 285 -19.44 -12.99 -2.77
C ARG A 285 -18.88 -14.19 -1.99
N PRO A 286 -19.65 -15.29 -1.83
CA PRO A 286 -19.22 -16.43 -1.05
C PRO A 286 -17.89 -17.00 -1.49
N GLY A 287 -17.02 -17.35 -0.53
CA GLY A 287 -15.68 -17.87 -0.79
C GLY A 287 -14.62 -16.84 -1.14
N VAL A 288 -14.96 -15.55 -1.15
CA VAL A 288 -14.02 -14.44 -1.39
C VAL A 288 -13.82 -13.62 -0.13
N TYR A 289 -12.59 -13.58 0.36
CA TYR A 289 -12.19 -12.92 1.60
C TYR A 289 -11.28 -11.72 1.31
N LEU A 290 -11.28 -10.72 2.18
CA LEU A 290 -10.44 -9.54 2.06
C LEU A 290 -9.52 -9.38 3.27
N ALA A 291 -8.25 -9.08 3.03
CA ALA A 291 -7.24 -8.98 4.08
C ALA A 291 -6.37 -7.73 3.96
N GLY A 292 -6.04 -7.15 5.10
CA GLY A 292 -5.16 -5.99 5.19
C GLY A 292 -5.87 -4.68 4.89
N VAL A 293 -5.10 -3.70 4.45
CA VAL A 293 -5.54 -2.31 4.31
C VAL A 293 -6.70 -2.11 3.33
N ILE A 294 -6.91 -3.01 2.38
CA ILE A 294 -8.03 -2.92 1.42
C ILE A 294 -9.40 -2.91 2.11
N VAL A 295 -9.51 -3.52 3.31
CA VAL A 295 -10.75 -3.54 4.10
C VAL A 295 -11.12 -2.16 4.63
N ALA A 296 -10.15 -1.24 4.74
CA ALA A 296 -10.39 0.12 5.22
C ALA A 296 -10.85 1.11 4.12
N GLY A 297 -10.96 0.67 2.86
CA GLY A 297 -11.36 1.52 1.74
C GLY A 297 -10.45 2.73 1.56
N THR A 298 -11.01 3.94 1.53
CA THR A 298 -10.25 5.20 1.43
C THR A 298 -9.54 5.59 2.73
N HIS A 299 -9.88 4.98 3.86
CA HIS A 299 -9.28 5.24 5.16
C HIS A 299 -8.01 4.42 5.39
N THR A 300 -7.05 4.51 4.48
CA THR A 300 -5.81 3.71 4.48
C THR A 300 -4.92 3.88 5.71
N ASN A 301 -5.29 4.75 6.64
CA ASN A 301 -4.63 4.97 7.93
C ASN A 301 -5.28 4.22 9.11
N GLU A 302 -6.28 3.37 8.87
CA GLU A 302 -6.91 2.55 9.92
C GLU A 302 -6.28 1.15 10.03
N ILE A 303 -5.81 0.60 8.92
CA ILE A 303 -5.24 -0.74 8.87
C ILE A 303 -3.81 -0.70 8.35
N PHE A 304 -2.90 -1.19 9.17
CA PHE A 304 -1.47 -1.32 8.91
C PHE A 304 -1.04 -2.79 9.07
N ILE A 305 0.24 -3.09 9.03
CA ILE A 305 0.76 -4.44 9.30
C ILE A 305 0.40 -4.86 10.72
N GLU A 306 0.52 -3.95 11.69
CA GLU A 306 0.34 -4.16 13.12
C GLU A 306 -1.02 -4.78 13.50
N ASN A 307 -2.08 -4.42 12.81
CA ASN A 307 -3.42 -4.97 13.02
C ASN A 307 -3.88 -5.88 11.88
N GLY A 308 -3.51 -5.59 10.64
CA GLY A 308 -3.85 -6.40 9.48
C GLY A 308 -3.23 -7.81 9.49
N ARG A 309 -2.12 -8.02 10.19
CA ARG A 309 -1.48 -9.34 10.35
C ARG A 309 -2.40 -10.39 11.00
N PHE A 310 -3.38 -9.99 11.78
CA PHE A 310 -4.33 -10.89 12.42
C PHE A 310 -5.47 -11.33 11.50
N HIS A 311 -5.67 -10.67 10.34
CA HIS A 311 -6.69 -11.06 9.38
C HIS A 311 -6.47 -12.49 8.86
N GLY A 312 -5.22 -12.91 8.71
CA GLY A 312 -4.89 -14.27 8.29
C GLY A 312 -5.50 -15.33 9.20
N ARG A 313 -5.44 -15.13 10.52
CA ARG A 313 -6.03 -16.06 11.50
C ARG A 313 -7.54 -16.11 11.39
N LEU A 314 -8.20 -14.93 11.35
CA LEU A 314 -9.67 -14.85 11.25
C LEU A 314 -10.18 -15.57 9.99
N ILE A 315 -9.56 -15.30 8.85
CA ILE A 315 -9.95 -15.88 7.56
C ILE A 315 -9.70 -17.38 7.55
N ALA A 316 -8.54 -17.85 8.03
CA ALA A 316 -8.22 -19.26 8.03
C ALA A 316 -9.13 -20.06 8.97
N GLU A 317 -9.51 -19.50 10.11
CA GLU A 317 -10.52 -20.09 11.01
C GLU A 317 -11.88 -20.22 10.32
N ALA A 318 -12.36 -19.16 9.68
CA ALA A 318 -13.62 -19.15 8.95
C ALA A 318 -13.66 -20.19 7.81
N ILE A 319 -12.58 -20.25 7.01
CA ILE A 319 -12.47 -21.23 5.90
C ILE A 319 -12.51 -22.66 6.47
N THR A 320 -11.76 -22.93 7.54
CA THR A 320 -11.68 -24.28 8.12
C THR A 320 -13.03 -24.72 8.70
N GLN A 321 -13.76 -23.83 9.38
CA GLN A 321 -15.08 -24.10 9.90
C GLN A 321 -16.06 -24.49 8.79
N LYS A 322 -16.10 -23.70 7.70
CA LYS A 322 -16.99 -24.01 6.55
C LYS A 322 -16.66 -25.33 5.85
N LEU A 323 -15.40 -25.75 5.85
CA LEU A 323 -15.00 -27.03 5.27
C LEU A 323 -15.38 -28.24 6.16
N THR A 324 -15.58 -28.03 7.46
CA THR A 324 -15.96 -29.07 8.44
C THR A 324 -17.48 -29.17 8.66
N GLU A 325 -18.24 -28.13 8.31
CA GLU A 325 -19.69 -28.17 8.36
C GLU A 325 -20.26 -29.08 7.27
N PRO A 326 -21.19 -30.00 7.60
CA PRO A 326 -21.83 -30.81 6.56
C PRO A 326 -22.58 -29.88 5.59
N GLN A 327 -22.32 -30.02 4.32
CA GLN A 327 -23.11 -29.36 3.29
C GLN A 327 -24.55 -29.84 3.38
N THR A 328 -25.42 -29.00 3.97
CA THR A 328 -26.89 -29.28 4.05
C THR A 328 -27.58 -29.05 2.71
#